data_aacf15fd751869ff255110c50bbf6480
#
_entry.id   aacf15fd751869ff255110c50bbf6480
#
_cell.length_a   1.000
_cell.length_b   1.000
_cell.length_c   1.000
_cell.angle_alpha   90.00
_cell.angle_beta   90.00
_cell.angle_gamma   90.00
#
_symmetry.space_group_name_H-M   'P 1'
#
loop_
_entity.id
_entity.type
_entity.pdbx_description
1 polymer ?
#
loop_
_entity_poly.entity_id
_entity_poly.type
_entity_poly.pdbx_seq_one_letter_code
_entity_poly.pdbx_strand_id
1 'polypeptide(L)'
;MRRRYLEFMSTGLLLAPIFPLGAQNSPLKLVQTIPMPNVQGRLDHFGVDVKSKRVFVAALGDNQNTVEVLDLTSVKRVATIPGQSKPQGIFYSAEFNKLFVANGTDGTCKIFRADDFKLIDDLPAGTDADHVGYDPATKYLYVGVGDAKSGALWVLDTRTNKHVGDIKTDARPGGIKIEQSGGPRIFVTLAGSTKLGVVDRKKRTQVTTWPVTGGGASVALALDESHHRLFAGIRNPPSLIVLDTESGKQITQLEGVSGIDDLWYDAGRRRIYASGGRGFDTGFVYVYQQKDSDHYELESKVATAPGAGTSLWAPEFGQLYVAAPATEKQTAAVLVFEPQK
;
A
#
# COMPACT_ATOMS: atom_id res chain seq x y z
N MET A 1 55.15 -16.58 48.63
CA MET A 1 54.67 -15.68 47.56
C MET A 1 53.26 -16.06 47.14
N ARG A 2 52.23 -15.37 47.61
CA ARG A 2 50.83 -15.58 47.26
C ARG A 2 50.41 -14.52 46.24
N ARG A 3 50.10 -14.90 44.97
CA ARG A 3 49.52 -14.02 43.96
C ARG A 3 48.01 -13.97 44.17
N ARG A 4 47.48 -12.75 44.38
CA ARG A 4 46.04 -12.46 44.39
C ARG A 4 45.64 -12.17 42.94
N TYR A 5 44.60 -12.85 42.44
CA TYR A 5 43.89 -12.53 41.21
C TYR A 5 42.82 -11.48 41.54
N LEU A 6 42.85 -10.34 40.86
CA LEU A 6 41.78 -9.36 40.86
C LEU A 6 40.78 -9.79 39.75
N GLU A 7 39.55 -10.09 40.15
CA GLU A 7 38.43 -10.23 39.21
C GLU A 7 37.89 -8.83 38.87
N PHE A 8 37.89 -8.48 37.58
CA PHE A 8 37.22 -7.32 37.07
C PHE A 8 35.74 -7.69 36.81
N MET A 9 34.83 -7.22 37.62
CA MET A 9 33.41 -7.22 37.34
C MET A 9 33.10 -6.12 36.31
N SER A 10 32.80 -6.53 35.06
CA SER A 10 32.28 -5.68 34.02
C SER A 10 30.79 -5.44 34.29
N THR A 11 30.45 -4.26 34.80
CA THR A 11 29.05 -3.79 34.90
C THR A 11 28.61 -3.33 33.52
N GLY A 12 27.88 -4.18 32.82
CA GLY A 12 27.20 -3.83 31.56
C GLY A 12 26.08 -2.83 31.83
N LEU A 13 26.27 -1.60 31.38
CA LEU A 13 25.26 -0.56 31.40
C LEU A 13 24.20 -0.91 30.33
N LEU A 14 23.04 -1.38 30.76
CA LEU A 14 21.85 -1.53 29.93
C LEU A 14 21.32 -0.12 29.60
N LEU A 15 21.64 0.37 28.40
CA LEU A 15 20.99 1.55 27.83
C LEU A 15 19.56 1.19 27.49
N ALA A 16 18.62 1.59 28.31
CA ALA A 16 17.20 1.57 27.98
C ALA A 16 16.94 2.52 26.81
N PRO A 17 16.12 2.16 25.81
CA PRO A 17 15.78 3.08 24.74
C PRO A 17 14.99 4.27 25.31
N ILE A 18 15.53 5.46 25.12
CA ILE A 18 14.83 6.73 25.45
C ILE A 18 13.78 6.93 24.35
N PHE A 19 12.54 6.56 24.65
CA PHE A 19 11.40 6.98 23.83
C PHE A 19 11.14 8.46 24.07
N PRO A 20 10.99 9.28 23.02
CA PRO A 20 10.67 10.68 23.21
C PRO A 20 9.29 10.84 23.87
N LEU A 21 9.22 11.73 24.86
CA LEU A 21 8.03 12.06 25.67
C LEU A 21 6.94 12.82 24.90
N GLY A 22 6.72 12.49 23.62
CA GLY A 22 5.71 13.10 22.76
C GLY A 22 4.52 12.20 22.40
N ALA A 23 4.42 10.99 22.97
CA ALA A 23 3.51 9.95 22.49
C ALA A 23 2.12 9.90 23.17
N GLN A 24 1.79 10.82 24.06
CA GLN A 24 0.58 10.68 24.90
C GLN A 24 -0.74 11.00 24.20
N ASN A 25 -0.72 11.63 22.98
CA ASN A 25 -1.91 11.95 22.18
C ASN A 25 -1.75 11.66 20.70
N SER A 26 -0.91 10.72 20.29
CA SER A 26 -0.78 10.37 18.89
C SER A 26 -2.02 9.61 18.41
N PRO A 27 -2.64 9.98 17.26
CA PRO A 27 -3.79 9.26 16.71
C PRO A 27 -3.47 7.84 16.23
N LEU A 28 -2.18 7.51 16.08
CA LEU A 28 -1.68 6.17 15.79
C LEU A 28 -0.62 5.77 16.83
N LYS A 29 -0.76 4.59 17.40
CA LYS A 29 0.20 4.00 18.33
C LYS A 29 0.88 2.80 17.70
N LEU A 30 2.22 2.78 17.65
CA LEU A 30 2.97 1.58 17.29
C LEU A 30 2.77 0.52 18.38
N VAL A 31 2.15 -0.60 18.02
CA VAL A 31 1.84 -1.70 18.95
C VAL A 31 2.70 -2.92 18.72
N GLN A 32 3.25 -3.08 17.49
CA GLN A 32 4.01 -4.26 17.14
C GLN A 32 5.00 -3.96 16.02
N THR A 33 6.09 -4.70 15.98
CA THR A 33 7.05 -4.73 14.88
C THR A 33 7.29 -6.19 14.49
N ILE A 34 7.05 -6.54 13.23
CA ILE A 34 7.27 -7.89 12.70
C ILE A 34 8.57 -7.88 11.90
N PRO A 35 9.67 -8.43 12.40
CA PRO A 35 10.95 -8.38 11.70
C PRO A 35 10.99 -9.31 10.49
N MET A 36 11.66 -8.86 9.42
CA MET A 36 11.94 -9.64 8.22
C MET A 36 13.46 -9.71 8.00
N PRO A 37 14.18 -10.52 8.80
CA PRO A 37 15.65 -10.64 8.67
C PRO A 37 16.03 -11.12 7.28
N ASN A 38 17.15 -10.58 6.75
CA ASN A 38 17.72 -10.89 5.43
C ASN A 38 16.86 -10.43 4.23
N VAL A 39 15.78 -9.68 4.44
CA VAL A 39 15.06 -9.00 3.36
C VAL A 39 15.77 -7.67 3.12
N GLN A 40 16.13 -7.41 1.87
CA GLN A 40 16.86 -6.22 1.43
C GLN A 40 16.07 -5.50 0.34
N GLY A 41 16.45 -4.24 0.08
CA GLY A 41 15.84 -3.43 -0.95
C GLY A 41 14.50 -2.82 -0.52
N ARG A 42 13.72 -2.41 -1.52
CA ARG A 42 12.43 -1.76 -1.32
C ARG A 42 11.36 -2.79 -0.93
N LEU A 43 10.45 -2.37 -0.09
CA LEU A 43 9.17 -3.07 0.12
C LEU A 43 8.06 -2.33 -0.63
N ASP A 44 7.08 -3.08 -1.13
CA ASP A 44 5.97 -2.54 -1.90
C ASP A 44 4.62 -2.99 -1.30
N HIS A 45 3.58 -3.11 -2.13
CA HIS A 45 2.22 -3.28 -1.64
C HIS A 45 1.98 -4.60 -0.90
N PHE A 46 0.86 -4.62 -0.22
CA PHE A 46 0.45 -5.70 0.66
C PHE A 46 -0.77 -6.46 0.11
N GLY A 47 -0.89 -7.71 0.55
CA GLY A 47 -2.12 -8.47 0.54
C GLY A 47 -2.47 -8.93 1.95
N VAL A 48 -3.75 -9.22 2.23
CA VAL A 48 -4.20 -9.68 3.54
C VAL A 48 -5.11 -10.91 3.45
N ASP A 49 -4.81 -11.91 4.27
CA ASP A 49 -5.66 -13.05 4.56
C ASP A 49 -6.23 -12.89 5.98
N VAL A 50 -7.42 -12.35 6.05
CA VAL A 50 -8.09 -12.06 7.32
C VAL A 50 -8.36 -13.34 8.11
N LYS A 51 -8.78 -14.40 7.43
CA LYS A 51 -9.16 -15.67 8.08
C LYS A 51 -7.97 -16.34 8.76
N SER A 52 -6.83 -16.41 8.08
CA SER A 52 -5.61 -17.04 8.62
C SER A 52 -4.72 -16.05 9.35
N LYS A 53 -5.14 -14.78 9.49
CA LYS A 53 -4.36 -13.70 10.11
C LYS A 53 -2.95 -13.58 9.52
N ARG A 54 -2.87 -13.55 8.18
CA ARG A 54 -1.60 -13.40 7.45
C ARG A 54 -1.57 -12.12 6.64
N VAL A 55 -0.40 -11.54 6.54
CA VAL A 55 -0.10 -10.42 5.64
C VAL A 55 0.97 -10.86 4.66
N PHE A 56 0.78 -10.50 3.41
CA PHE A 56 1.72 -10.70 2.31
C PHE A 56 2.38 -9.36 1.98
N VAL A 57 3.70 -9.34 1.81
CA VAL A 57 4.46 -8.10 1.52
C VAL A 57 5.32 -8.33 0.29
N ALA A 58 5.20 -7.48 -0.70
CA ALA A 58 6.11 -7.49 -1.85
C ALA A 58 7.49 -6.95 -1.44
N ALA A 59 8.54 -7.71 -1.72
CA ALA A 59 9.92 -7.34 -1.43
C ALA A 59 10.72 -7.29 -2.74
N LEU A 60 11.23 -6.10 -3.07
CA LEU A 60 11.96 -5.81 -4.30
C LEU A 60 13.41 -5.50 -3.95
N GLY A 61 14.29 -6.44 -4.20
CA GLY A 61 15.74 -6.22 -4.06
C GLY A 61 16.43 -6.56 -5.37
N ASP A 62 17.64 -6.07 -5.55
CA ASP A 62 18.43 -6.33 -6.76
C ASP A 62 18.64 -7.83 -7.02
N ASN A 63 18.63 -8.65 -5.95
CA ASN A 63 18.81 -10.10 -6.01
C ASN A 63 17.73 -10.90 -5.26
N GLN A 64 16.70 -10.25 -4.74
CA GLN A 64 15.65 -10.87 -3.92
C GLN A 64 14.29 -10.27 -4.27
N ASN A 65 13.70 -10.80 -5.31
CA ASN A 65 12.31 -10.48 -5.63
C ASN A 65 11.42 -11.59 -5.07
N THR A 66 10.76 -11.30 -3.95
CA THR A 66 9.98 -12.27 -3.18
C THR A 66 8.67 -11.67 -2.70
N VAL A 67 7.72 -12.53 -2.31
CA VAL A 67 6.62 -12.14 -1.45
C VAL A 67 6.86 -12.76 -0.08
N GLU A 68 6.92 -11.93 0.96
CA GLU A 68 7.10 -12.36 2.33
C GLU A 68 5.75 -12.62 2.98
N VAL A 69 5.61 -13.72 3.70
CA VAL A 69 4.38 -14.12 4.39
C VAL A 69 4.57 -13.96 5.89
N LEU A 70 3.79 -13.07 6.48
CA LEU A 70 3.85 -12.76 7.90
C LEU A 70 2.61 -13.30 8.60
N ASP A 71 2.80 -14.04 9.68
CA ASP A 71 1.74 -14.49 10.57
C ASP A 71 1.56 -13.50 11.71
N LEU A 72 0.37 -12.94 11.82
CA LEU A 72 0.05 -11.90 12.79
C LEU A 72 -0.15 -12.45 14.21
N THR A 73 -0.40 -13.75 14.35
CA THR A 73 -0.59 -14.39 15.65
C THR A 73 0.76 -14.68 16.32
N SER A 74 1.69 -15.24 15.56
CA SER A 74 3.05 -15.52 16.05
C SER A 74 4.00 -14.35 15.92
N VAL A 75 3.60 -13.27 15.22
CA VAL A 75 4.42 -12.07 15.00
C VAL A 75 5.72 -12.39 14.26
N LYS A 76 5.64 -13.24 13.26
CA LYS A 76 6.84 -13.75 12.56
C LYS A 76 6.60 -13.85 11.06
N ARG A 77 7.70 -13.74 10.30
CA ARG A 77 7.74 -14.24 8.94
C ARG A 77 7.72 -15.77 8.96
N VAL A 78 6.74 -16.36 8.31
CA VAL A 78 6.50 -17.82 8.30
C VAL A 78 6.82 -18.46 6.95
N ALA A 79 6.85 -17.69 5.86
CA ALA A 79 7.25 -18.17 4.55
C ALA A 79 7.78 -17.03 3.66
N THR A 80 8.48 -17.43 2.61
CA THR A 80 8.94 -16.57 1.51
C THR A 80 8.54 -17.26 0.20
N ILE A 81 7.90 -16.53 -0.70
CA ILE A 81 7.49 -17.00 -2.04
C ILE A 81 8.48 -16.46 -3.06
N PRO A 82 9.45 -17.26 -3.51
CA PRO A 82 10.47 -16.83 -4.46
C PRO A 82 9.96 -16.78 -5.90
N GLY A 83 10.85 -16.43 -6.82
CA GLY A 83 10.57 -16.48 -8.27
C GLY A 83 9.71 -15.35 -8.78
N GLN A 84 9.70 -14.22 -8.06
CA GLN A 84 9.06 -12.99 -8.52
C GLN A 84 10.00 -12.18 -9.42
N SER A 85 9.44 -11.20 -10.12
CA SER A 85 10.18 -10.31 -11.03
C SER A 85 9.74 -8.86 -10.80
N LYS A 86 10.25 -8.23 -9.74
CA LYS A 86 9.80 -6.93 -9.21
C LYS A 86 8.32 -7.02 -8.78
N PRO A 87 7.99 -7.82 -7.74
CA PRO A 87 6.62 -7.92 -7.25
C PRO A 87 6.15 -6.57 -6.72
N GLN A 88 4.93 -6.18 -7.06
CA GLN A 88 4.35 -4.89 -6.67
C GLN A 88 2.96 -5.10 -6.06
N GLY A 89 1.91 -5.15 -6.88
CA GLY A 89 0.55 -5.34 -6.39
C GLY A 89 0.29 -6.78 -5.93
N ILE A 90 -0.37 -6.92 -4.78
CA ILE A 90 -0.75 -8.23 -4.22
C ILE A 90 -2.24 -8.23 -3.91
N PHE A 91 -2.94 -9.28 -4.33
CA PHE A 91 -4.33 -9.54 -3.94
C PHE A 91 -4.49 -10.98 -3.46
N TYR A 92 -5.10 -11.17 -2.29
CA TYR A 92 -5.49 -12.48 -1.80
C TYR A 92 -7.01 -12.66 -1.90
N SER A 93 -7.42 -13.74 -2.54
CA SER A 93 -8.82 -14.17 -2.62
C SER A 93 -9.10 -15.31 -1.66
N ALA A 94 -9.81 -15.02 -0.57
CA ALA A 94 -10.24 -16.02 0.40
C ALA A 94 -11.23 -17.02 -0.23
N GLU A 95 -12.09 -16.55 -1.14
CA GLU A 95 -13.13 -17.38 -1.80
C GLU A 95 -12.51 -18.46 -2.68
N PHE A 96 -11.42 -18.15 -3.36
CA PHE A 96 -10.77 -19.08 -4.31
C PHE A 96 -9.45 -19.64 -3.76
N ASN A 97 -9.04 -19.25 -2.54
CA ASN A 97 -7.78 -19.63 -1.93
C ASN A 97 -6.56 -19.37 -2.83
N LYS A 98 -6.53 -18.19 -3.43
CA LYS A 98 -5.50 -17.79 -4.39
C LYS A 98 -4.83 -16.49 -4.00
N LEU A 99 -3.54 -16.41 -4.24
CA LEU A 99 -2.73 -15.21 -4.12
C LEU A 99 -2.30 -14.77 -5.52
N PHE A 100 -2.61 -13.52 -5.89
CA PHE A 100 -2.28 -12.89 -7.15
C PHE A 100 -1.16 -11.88 -6.91
N VAL A 101 -0.09 -11.94 -7.71
CA VAL A 101 1.08 -11.07 -7.59
C VAL A 101 1.39 -10.45 -8.94
N ALA A 102 1.27 -9.13 -9.03
CA ALA A 102 1.67 -8.37 -10.22
C ALA A 102 3.18 -8.12 -10.19
N ASN A 103 3.86 -8.42 -11.29
CA ASN A 103 5.31 -8.35 -11.44
C ASN A 103 5.69 -7.33 -12.51
N GLY A 104 6.40 -6.28 -12.10
CA GLY A 104 6.66 -5.13 -12.96
C GLY A 104 7.75 -5.33 -14.01
N THR A 105 8.76 -6.21 -13.78
CA THR A 105 9.88 -6.36 -14.72
C THR A 105 9.54 -7.28 -15.88
N ASP A 106 8.95 -8.44 -15.61
CA ASP A 106 8.54 -9.39 -16.65
C ASP A 106 7.11 -9.15 -17.15
N GLY A 107 6.37 -8.23 -16.51
CA GLY A 107 5.03 -7.87 -16.91
C GLY A 107 4.02 -8.99 -16.70
N THR A 108 4.19 -9.82 -15.66
CA THR A 108 3.32 -10.96 -15.40
C THR A 108 2.40 -10.74 -14.21
N CYS A 109 1.29 -11.49 -14.16
CA CYS A 109 0.52 -11.73 -12.95
C CYS A 109 0.65 -13.21 -12.60
N LYS A 110 1.39 -13.49 -11.52
CA LYS A 110 1.57 -14.85 -11.01
C LYS A 110 0.48 -15.19 -10.01
N ILE A 111 -0.03 -16.41 -10.12
CA ILE A 111 -1.14 -16.89 -9.30
C ILE A 111 -0.67 -18.09 -8.51
N PHE A 112 -0.79 -18.02 -7.19
CA PHE A 112 -0.37 -19.10 -6.29
C PHE A 112 -1.58 -19.65 -5.54
N ARG A 113 -1.55 -20.94 -5.21
CA ARG A 113 -2.42 -21.51 -4.21
C ARG A 113 -1.97 -21.02 -2.83
N ALA A 114 -2.89 -20.47 -2.04
CA ALA A 114 -2.49 -19.78 -0.81
C ALA A 114 -2.17 -20.71 0.37
N ASP A 115 -2.47 -22.01 0.28
CA ASP A 115 -2.17 -22.98 1.35
C ASP A 115 -0.68 -23.37 1.37
N ASP A 116 -0.09 -23.59 0.19
CA ASP A 116 1.27 -24.11 0.04
C ASP A 116 2.15 -23.26 -0.87
N PHE A 117 1.63 -22.15 -1.35
CA PHE A 117 2.29 -21.18 -2.23
C PHE A 117 2.83 -21.77 -3.53
N LYS A 118 2.23 -22.87 -4.01
CA LYS A 118 2.56 -23.42 -5.32
C LYS A 118 2.01 -22.55 -6.43
N LEU A 119 2.84 -22.27 -7.42
CA LEU A 119 2.43 -21.56 -8.63
C LEU A 119 1.34 -22.35 -9.37
N ILE A 120 0.23 -21.69 -9.67
CA ILE A 120 -0.89 -22.22 -10.46
C ILE A 120 -0.77 -21.75 -11.90
N ASP A 121 -0.59 -20.44 -12.08
CA ASP A 121 -0.52 -19.79 -13.39
C ASP A 121 0.52 -18.65 -13.37
N ASP A 122 1.09 -18.37 -14.55
CA ASP A 122 1.99 -17.24 -14.81
C ASP A 122 1.50 -16.57 -16.11
N LEU A 123 0.76 -15.47 -15.97
CA LEU A 123 0.02 -14.87 -17.08
C LEU A 123 0.66 -13.56 -17.53
N PRO A 124 0.86 -13.35 -18.84
CA PRO A 124 1.32 -12.06 -19.34
C PRO A 124 0.24 -11.00 -19.11
N ALA A 125 0.52 -10.03 -18.25
CA ALA A 125 -0.39 -8.93 -17.94
C ALA A 125 -0.05 -7.67 -18.73
N GLY A 126 1.24 -7.33 -18.85
CA GLY A 126 1.71 -6.15 -19.56
C GLY A 126 2.82 -5.43 -18.82
N THR A 127 3.46 -4.50 -19.49
CA THR A 127 4.62 -3.76 -18.97
C THR A 127 4.31 -3.07 -17.64
N ASP A 128 5.25 -3.17 -16.71
CA ASP A 128 5.22 -2.56 -15.37
C ASP A 128 3.89 -2.84 -14.65
N ALA A 129 3.48 -4.13 -14.60
CA ALA A 129 2.30 -4.55 -13.85
C ALA A 129 2.48 -4.22 -12.37
N ASP A 130 1.57 -3.39 -11.83
CA ASP A 130 1.76 -2.74 -10.54
C ASP A 130 0.48 -2.82 -9.68
N HIS A 131 -0.17 -1.69 -9.41
CA HIS A 131 -1.33 -1.62 -8.53
C HIS A 131 -2.46 -2.56 -8.96
N VAL A 132 -3.15 -3.08 -7.97
CA VAL A 132 -4.29 -3.97 -8.18
C VAL A 132 -5.56 -3.44 -7.51
N GLY A 133 -6.70 -3.69 -8.15
CA GLY A 133 -8.01 -3.42 -7.58
C GLY A 133 -8.95 -4.59 -7.82
N TYR A 134 -9.68 -5.01 -6.80
CA TYR A 134 -10.60 -6.15 -6.88
C TYR A 134 -12.05 -5.71 -6.80
N ASP A 135 -12.88 -6.20 -7.70
CA ASP A 135 -14.32 -6.03 -7.69
C ASP A 135 -15.00 -7.33 -7.18
N PRO A 136 -15.50 -7.35 -5.94
CA PRO A 136 -16.14 -8.53 -5.38
C PRO A 136 -17.46 -8.88 -6.06
N ALA A 137 -18.12 -7.93 -6.75
CA ALA A 137 -19.38 -8.19 -7.43
C ALA A 137 -19.16 -8.99 -8.73
N THR A 138 -18.12 -8.66 -9.49
CA THR A 138 -17.79 -9.34 -10.76
C THR A 138 -16.75 -10.45 -10.59
N LYS A 139 -16.03 -10.47 -9.49
CA LYS A 139 -14.85 -11.32 -9.22
C LYS A 139 -13.69 -11.00 -10.16
N TYR A 140 -13.62 -9.78 -10.65
CA TYR A 140 -12.53 -9.34 -11.52
C TYR A 140 -11.44 -8.63 -10.72
N LEU A 141 -10.21 -8.99 -11.04
CA LEU A 141 -9.00 -8.28 -10.61
C LEU A 141 -8.55 -7.37 -11.75
N TYR A 142 -8.35 -6.11 -11.44
CA TYR A 142 -7.82 -5.11 -12.34
C TYR A 142 -6.37 -4.86 -11.98
N VAL A 143 -5.46 -4.97 -12.94
CA VAL A 143 -4.04 -4.70 -12.77
C VAL A 143 -3.65 -3.51 -13.65
N GLY A 144 -3.04 -2.49 -13.06
CA GLY A 144 -2.51 -1.35 -13.81
C GLY A 144 -1.25 -1.74 -14.55
N VAL A 145 -1.25 -1.58 -15.89
CA VAL A 145 -0.12 -1.91 -16.77
C VAL A 145 0.17 -0.77 -17.75
N GLY A 146 1.40 -0.69 -18.26
CA GLY A 146 1.80 0.31 -19.26
C GLY A 146 2.89 1.26 -18.79
N ASP A 147 2.91 2.46 -19.35
CA ASP A 147 3.86 3.53 -19.04
C ASP A 147 3.17 4.91 -18.95
N ALA A 148 3.96 5.99 -18.93
CA ALA A 148 3.44 7.36 -18.87
C ALA A 148 2.76 7.86 -20.16
N LYS A 149 2.81 7.10 -21.24
CA LYS A 149 2.23 7.48 -22.56
C LYS A 149 1.06 6.62 -22.96
N SER A 150 0.98 5.41 -22.41
CA SER A 150 -0.04 4.43 -22.76
C SER A 150 -0.22 3.45 -21.61
N GLY A 151 -1.44 3.14 -21.25
CA GLY A 151 -1.73 2.19 -20.18
C GLY A 151 -3.05 1.47 -20.38
N ALA A 152 -3.26 0.50 -19.51
CA ALA A 152 -4.52 -0.22 -19.41
C ALA A 152 -4.75 -0.75 -18.00
N LEU A 153 -6.02 -1.02 -17.70
CA LEU A 153 -6.39 -1.98 -16.67
C LEU A 153 -6.48 -3.34 -17.36
N TRP A 154 -5.50 -4.21 -17.11
CA TRP A 154 -5.57 -5.61 -17.48
C TRP A 154 -6.56 -6.31 -16.55
N VAL A 155 -7.53 -7.04 -17.10
CA VAL A 155 -8.67 -7.57 -16.34
C VAL A 155 -8.64 -9.09 -16.31
N LEU A 156 -8.60 -9.65 -15.09
CA LEU A 156 -8.53 -11.08 -14.82
C LEU A 156 -9.80 -11.56 -14.10
N ASP A 157 -10.41 -12.63 -14.57
CA ASP A 157 -11.42 -13.37 -13.81
C ASP A 157 -10.73 -14.29 -12.78
N THR A 158 -10.85 -13.94 -11.50
CA THR A 158 -10.18 -14.67 -10.39
C THR A 158 -10.71 -16.09 -10.17
N ARG A 159 -11.92 -16.39 -10.65
CA ARG A 159 -12.53 -17.75 -10.59
C ARG A 159 -11.77 -18.71 -11.50
N THR A 160 -11.54 -18.26 -12.73
CA THR A 160 -11.05 -19.10 -13.84
C THR A 160 -9.59 -18.87 -14.19
N ASN A 161 -8.94 -17.84 -13.62
CA ASN A 161 -7.61 -17.34 -13.98
C ASN A 161 -7.50 -16.93 -15.46
N LYS A 162 -8.58 -16.50 -16.07
CA LYS A 162 -8.57 -16.09 -17.49
C LYS A 162 -8.50 -14.57 -17.61
N HIS A 163 -7.61 -14.10 -18.46
CA HIS A 163 -7.64 -12.73 -18.95
C HIS A 163 -8.93 -12.51 -19.74
N VAL A 164 -9.70 -11.50 -19.36
CA VAL A 164 -11.00 -11.19 -19.96
C VAL A 164 -10.97 -9.91 -20.82
N GLY A 165 -9.76 -9.37 -21.05
CA GLY A 165 -9.45 -8.23 -21.91
C GLY A 165 -9.01 -6.99 -21.12
N ASP A 166 -8.68 -5.92 -21.83
CA ASP A 166 -8.09 -4.70 -21.30
C ASP A 166 -9.07 -3.53 -21.39
N ILE A 167 -8.93 -2.59 -20.45
CA ILE A 167 -9.56 -1.27 -20.52
C ILE A 167 -8.45 -0.24 -20.72
N LYS A 168 -8.34 0.31 -21.92
CA LYS A 168 -7.31 1.29 -22.26
C LYS A 168 -7.45 2.58 -21.43
N THR A 169 -6.32 3.12 -21.02
CA THR A 169 -6.20 4.39 -20.30
C THR A 169 -5.12 5.27 -20.91
N ASP A 170 -5.17 6.56 -20.64
CA ASP A 170 -4.23 7.53 -21.24
C ASP A 170 -2.77 7.32 -20.82
N ALA A 171 -2.57 6.73 -19.63
CA ALA A 171 -1.26 6.33 -19.09
C ALA A 171 -1.45 5.16 -18.12
N ARG A 172 -0.36 4.53 -17.68
CA ARG A 172 -0.41 3.41 -16.72
C ARG A 172 -1.22 3.81 -15.48
N PRO A 173 -2.29 3.04 -15.16
CA PRO A 173 -2.99 3.20 -13.90
C PRO A 173 -2.09 2.88 -12.70
N GLY A 174 -2.04 3.80 -11.73
CA GLY A 174 -1.46 3.55 -10.41
C GLY A 174 -2.57 3.24 -9.40
N GLY A 175 -2.69 4.02 -8.32
CA GLY A 175 -3.76 3.79 -7.32
C GLY A 175 -5.12 3.55 -7.98
N ILE A 176 -5.77 2.42 -7.63
CA ILE A 176 -7.04 1.97 -8.21
C ILE A 176 -8.08 1.93 -7.11
N LYS A 177 -9.20 2.64 -7.27
CA LYS A 177 -10.37 2.56 -6.37
C LYS A 177 -11.63 2.29 -7.16
N ILE A 178 -12.38 1.28 -6.72
CA ILE A 178 -13.58 0.78 -7.38
C ILE A 178 -14.78 1.11 -6.52
N GLU A 179 -15.81 1.72 -7.09
CA GLU A 179 -17.10 1.91 -6.41
C GLU A 179 -17.72 0.55 -6.08
N GLN A 180 -18.11 0.37 -4.82
CA GLN A 180 -18.73 -0.86 -4.30
C GLN A 180 -20.23 -0.69 -4.09
N SER A 181 -20.73 0.53 -3.89
CA SER A 181 -22.15 0.85 -3.61
C SER A 181 -23.08 0.80 -4.84
N GLY A 182 -22.60 0.21 -5.95
CA GLY A 182 -23.40 -0.02 -7.17
C GLY A 182 -23.09 0.88 -8.36
N GLY A 183 -22.25 1.90 -8.20
CA GLY A 183 -21.71 2.70 -9.31
C GLY A 183 -20.79 1.87 -10.21
N PRO A 184 -20.67 2.20 -11.50
CA PRO A 184 -19.83 1.47 -12.44
C PRO A 184 -18.39 1.97 -12.45
N ARG A 185 -18.02 2.98 -11.63
CA ARG A 185 -16.77 3.72 -11.80
C ARG A 185 -15.58 3.01 -11.15
N ILE A 186 -14.46 3.12 -11.82
CA ILE A 186 -13.13 2.89 -11.26
C ILE A 186 -12.37 4.20 -11.39
N PHE A 187 -11.82 4.68 -10.29
CA PHE A 187 -10.94 5.84 -10.26
C PHE A 187 -9.49 5.37 -10.28
N VAL A 188 -8.68 5.97 -11.14
CA VAL A 188 -7.27 5.61 -11.27
C VAL A 188 -6.38 6.83 -11.29
N THR A 189 -5.21 6.74 -10.69
CA THR A 189 -4.13 7.68 -11.00
C THR A 189 -3.53 7.33 -12.36
N LEU A 190 -2.97 8.30 -13.06
CA LEU A 190 -2.35 8.12 -14.37
C LEU A 190 -0.87 8.52 -14.27
N ALA A 191 0.03 7.58 -14.52
CA ALA A 191 1.47 7.76 -14.34
C ALA A 191 2.00 8.98 -15.13
N GLY A 192 2.73 9.86 -14.42
CA GLY A 192 3.29 11.08 -15.01
C GLY A 192 2.27 12.17 -15.37
N SER A 193 0.99 11.98 -15.05
CA SER A 193 -0.09 12.92 -15.39
C SER A 193 -0.46 13.81 -14.20
N THR A 194 -1.03 14.98 -14.52
CA THR A 194 -1.74 15.87 -13.58
C THR A 194 -3.25 15.61 -13.57
N LYS A 195 -3.68 14.44 -14.04
CA LYS A 195 -5.08 14.05 -14.14
C LYS A 195 -5.33 12.71 -13.48
N LEU A 196 -6.53 12.50 -13.01
CA LEU A 196 -7.06 11.20 -12.60
C LEU A 196 -7.94 10.65 -13.72
N GLY A 197 -7.88 9.36 -13.98
CA GLY A 197 -8.75 8.67 -14.92
C GLY A 197 -10.05 8.22 -14.24
N VAL A 198 -11.17 8.34 -14.94
CA VAL A 198 -12.44 7.74 -14.54
C VAL A 198 -12.81 6.70 -15.59
N VAL A 199 -12.93 5.47 -15.16
CA VAL A 199 -13.23 4.30 -16.01
C VAL A 199 -14.63 3.80 -15.69
N ASP A 200 -15.43 3.55 -16.72
CA ASP A 200 -16.68 2.82 -16.59
C ASP A 200 -16.41 1.33 -16.81
N ARG A 201 -16.48 0.52 -15.74
CA ARG A 201 -16.16 -0.92 -15.80
C ARG A 201 -17.19 -1.72 -16.60
N LYS A 202 -18.45 -1.25 -16.70
CA LYS A 202 -19.50 -1.91 -17.50
C LYS A 202 -19.31 -1.65 -18.97
N LYS A 203 -19.00 -0.41 -19.36
CA LYS A 203 -18.69 -0.03 -20.76
C LYS A 203 -17.27 -0.42 -21.17
N ARG A 204 -16.41 -0.76 -20.21
CA ARG A 204 -15.00 -1.11 -20.42
C ARG A 204 -14.22 -0.01 -21.15
N THR A 205 -14.37 1.23 -20.68
CA THR A 205 -13.70 2.37 -21.28
C THR A 205 -13.39 3.45 -20.24
N GLN A 206 -12.29 4.18 -20.43
CA GLN A 206 -12.05 5.43 -19.74
C GLN A 206 -13.03 6.47 -20.28
N VAL A 207 -13.92 6.96 -19.44
CA VAL A 207 -15.00 7.88 -19.87
C VAL A 207 -14.61 9.35 -19.75
N THR A 208 -13.69 9.67 -18.85
CA THR A 208 -13.20 11.05 -18.67
C THR A 208 -11.91 11.07 -17.86
N THR A 209 -11.32 12.27 -17.77
CA THR A 209 -10.25 12.56 -16.82
C THR A 209 -10.59 13.81 -16.03
N TRP A 210 -10.16 13.83 -14.76
CA TRP A 210 -10.32 15.00 -13.89
C TRP A 210 -8.97 15.66 -13.64
N PRO A 211 -8.85 16.97 -13.84
CA PRO A 211 -7.63 17.68 -13.55
C PRO A 211 -7.38 17.71 -12.04
N VAL A 212 -6.12 17.56 -11.67
CA VAL A 212 -5.63 17.77 -10.31
C VAL A 212 -4.81 19.06 -10.31
N THR A 213 -5.32 20.10 -9.67
CA THR A 213 -4.65 21.40 -9.63
C THR A 213 -3.70 21.47 -8.44
N GLY A 214 -2.56 22.16 -8.62
CA GLY A 214 -1.59 22.38 -7.55
C GLY A 214 -0.55 21.27 -7.39
N GLY A 215 -0.49 20.31 -8.32
CA GLY A 215 0.58 19.29 -8.28
C GLY A 215 0.48 18.24 -9.38
N GLY A 216 1.52 17.45 -9.50
CA GLY A 216 1.61 16.33 -10.44
C GLY A 216 2.09 15.04 -9.79
N ALA A 217 2.09 13.95 -10.55
CA ALA A 217 2.44 12.62 -10.08
C ALA A 217 1.54 12.14 -8.92
N SER A 218 0.22 12.09 -9.15
CA SER A 218 -0.67 11.40 -8.23
C SER A 218 -0.38 9.89 -8.26
N VAL A 219 -0.33 9.27 -7.09
CA VAL A 219 0.14 7.88 -6.93
C VAL A 219 -0.87 7.04 -6.20
N ALA A 220 -1.44 7.55 -5.12
CA ALA A 220 -2.31 6.82 -4.21
C ALA A 220 -3.71 7.44 -4.21
N LEU A 221 -4.72 6.59 -4.05
CA LEU A 221 -6.12 6.99 -3.92
C LEU A 221 -6.75 6.34 -2.69
N ALA A 222 -7.69 7.05 -2.07
CA ALA A 222 -8.67 6.48 -1.15
C ALA A 222 -10.06 7.01 -1.50
N LEU A 223 -11.11 6.28 -1.13
CA LEU A 223 -12.48 6.59 -1.51
C LEU A 223 -13.40 6.57 -0.29
N ASP A 224 -14.17 7.65 -0.12
CA ASP A 224 -15.32 7.74 0.77
C ASP A 224 -16.58 7.82 -0.11
N GLU A 225 -17.17 6.66 -0.38
CA GLU A 225 -18.36 6.59 -1.23
C GLU A 225 -19.57 7.24 -0.56
N SER A 226 -19.65 7.18 0.77
CA SER A 226 -20.80 7.67 1.53
C SER A 226 -20.96 9.20 1.44
N HIS A 227 -19.86 9.91 1.28
CA HIS A 227 -19.84 11.36 1.14
C HIS A 227 -19.41 11.82 -0.27
N HIS A 228 -19.28 10.89 -1.22
CA HIS A 228 -18.85 11.19 -2.59
C HIS A 228 -17.50 11.90 -2.65
N ARG A 229 -16.49 11.40 -1.91
CA ARG A 229 -15.15 12.00 -1.86
C ARG A 229 -14.07 11.03 -2.30
N LEU A 230 -13.22 11.50 -3.21
CA LEU A 230 -12.02 10.83 -3.66
C LEU A 230 -10.81 11.58 -3.12
N PHE A 231 -9.94 10.89 -2.41
CA PHE A 231 -8.68 11.40 -1.89
C PHE A 231 -7.55 10.99 -2.81
N ALA A 232 -6.70 11.94 -3.20
CA ALA A 232 -5.54 11.70 -4.06
C ALA A 232 -4.26 12.19 -3.41
N GLY A 233 -3.29 11.29 -3.27
CA GLY A 233 -1.95 11.60 -2.79
C GLY A 233 -1.03 12.04 -3.92
N ILE A 234 -0.45 13.22 -3.81
CA ILE A 234 0.39 13.87 -4.81
C ILE A 234 1.83 13.93 -4.31
N ARG A 235 2.79 13.61 -5.20
CA ARG A 235 4.23 13.64 -4.86
C ARG A 235 4.91 15.00 -5.04
N ASN A 236 4.46 15.81 -6.00
CA ASN A 236 5.17 17.03 -6.33
C ASN A 236 4.23 18.20 -6.71
N PRO A 237 4.13 19.24 -5.84
CA PRO A 237 4.55 19.23 -4.44
C PRO A 237 3.74 18.21 -3.62
N PRO A 238 4.30 17.70 -2.49
CA PRO A 238 3.56 16.75 -1.64
C PRO A 238 2.26 17.35 -1.15
N SER A 239 1.15 16.70 -1.50
CA SER A 239 -0.20 17.20 -1.18
C SER A 239 -1.20 16.05 -1.02
N LEU A 240 -2.21 16.25 -0.18
CA LEU A 240 -3.45 15.50 -0.20
C LEU A 240 -4.51 16.36 -0.88
N ILE A 241 -5.13 15.86 -1.93
CA ILE A 241 -6.21 16.53 -2.66
C ILE A 241 -7.50 15.77 -2.44
N VAL A 242 -8.57 16.51 -2.21
CA VAL A 242 -9.93 15.98 -2.06
C VAL A 242 -10.75 16.42 -3.27
N LEU A 243 -11.40 15.45 -3.94
CA LEU A 243 -12.28 15.69 -5.07
C LEU A 243 -13.69 15.18 -4.77
N ASP A 244 -14.66 15.86 -5.33
CA ASP A 244 -16.04 15.39 -5.40
C ASP A 244 -16.19 14.34 -6.50
N THR A 245 -16.72 13.16 -6.20
CA THR A 245 -16.81 12.07 -7.18
C THR A 245 -17.93 12.22 -8.20
N GLU A 246 -18.88 13.13 -7.99
CA GLU A 246 -19.95 13.35 -8.95
C GLU A 246 -19.54 14.36 -10.05
N SER A 247 -18.85 15.41 -9.65
CA SER A 247 -18.44 16.47 -10.56
C SER A 247 -16.98 16.41 -11.02
N GLY A 248 -16.13 15.69 -10.29
CA GLY A 248 -14.66 15.73 -10.46
C GLY A 248 -14.01 17.03 -9.96
N LYS A 249 -14.79 17.90 -9.30
CA LYS A 249 -14.29 19.18 -8.79
C LYS A 249 -13.39 18.96 -7.58
N GLN A 250 -12.25 19.63 -7.59
CA GLN A 250 -11.39 19.69 -6.40
C GLN A 250 -12.04 20.55 -5.32
N ILE A 251 -12.21 19.96 -4.13
CA ILE A 251 -12.82 20.60 -2.94
C ILE A 251 -11.75 21.33 -2.15
N THR A 252 -10.66 20.64 -1.82
CA THR A 252 -9.57 21.22 -1.01
C THR A 252 -8.24 20.55 -1.30
N GLN A 253 -7.17 21.19 -0.83
CA GLN A 253 -5.80 20.69 -0.85
C GLN A 253 -5.17 20.92 0.52
N LEU A 254 -4.51 19.91 1.04
CA LEU A 254 -3.77 19.95 2.30
C LEU A 254 -2.30 19.62 2.07
N GLU A 255 -1.47 19.95 3.05
CA GLU A 255 -0.08 19.48 3.10
C GLU A 255 -0.04 17.96 3.00
N GLY A 256 0.81 17.40 2.13
CA GLY A 256 0.98 15.96 1.95
C GLY A 256 2.31 15.45 2.49
N VAL A 257 2.40 14.14 2.67
CA VAL A 257 3.62 13.46 3.06
C VAL A 257 4.54 13.27 1.86
N SER A 258 5.84 13.56 2.03
CA SER A 258 6.85 13.34 1.00
C SER A 258 7.01 11.84 0.70
N GLY A 259 7.20 11.50 -0.59
CA GLY A 259 7.38 10.12 -1.01
C GLY A 259 6.17 9.22 -0.73
N ILE A 260 4.95 9.79 -0.83
CA ILE A 260 3.70 9.04 -0.66
C ILE A 260 3.62 7.87 -1.64
N ASP A 261 3.15 6.72 -1.16
CA ASP A 261 2.89 5.53 -1.98
C ASP A 261 1.50 4.93 -1.72
N ASP A 262 0.98 5.02 -0.49
CA ASP A 262 -0.36 4.54 -0.16
C ASP A 262 -1.21 5.55 0.60
N LEU A 263 -2.52 5.43 0.39
CA LEU A 263 -3.54 6.28 0.99
C LEU A 263 -4.77 5.43 1.35
N TRP A 264 -5.25 5.58 2.59
CA TRP A 264 -6.35 4.78 3.13
C TRP A 264 -7.38 5.67 3.81
N TYR A 265 -8.65 5.29 3.72
CA TYR A 265 -9.75 5.93 4.43
C TYR A 265 -10.35 4.97 5.47
N ASP A 266 -10.32 5.38 6.71
CA ASP A 266 -10.99 4.72 7.83
C ASP A 266 -12.36 5.39 8.05
N ALA A 267 -13.39 4.79 7.48
CA ALA A 267 -14.74 5.32 7.57
C ALA A 267 -15.27 5.35 9.02
N GLY A 268 -14.85 4.40 9.86
CA GLY A 268 -15.28 4.31 11.25
C GLY A 268 -14.80 5.47 12.11
N ARG A 269 -13.62 6.02 11.80
CA ARG A 269 -13.02 7.17 12.51
C ARG A 269 -13.06 8.44 11.68
N ARG A 270 -13.48 8.37 10.43
CA ARG A 270 -13.41 9.45 9.44
C ARG A 270 -11.98 10.02 9.37
N ARG A 271 -11.01 9.12 9.27
CA ARG A 271 -9.58 9.46 9.17
C ARG A 271 -9.00 9.00 7.85
N ILE A 272 -8.06 9.78 7.34
CA ILE A 272 -7.26 9.41 6.17
C ILE A 272 -5.84 9.17 6.65
N TYR A 273 -5.26 8.01 6.26
CA TYR A 273 -3.88 7.65 6.55
C TYR A 273 -3.08 7.72 5.25
N ALA A 274 -2.09 8.60 5.19
CA ALA A 274 -1.19 8.76 4.06
C ALA A 274 0.21 8.34 4.47
N SER A 275 0.71 7.24 3.94
CA SER A 275 2.07 6.76 4.20
C SER A 275 3.05 7.26 3.16
N GLY A 276 4.19 7.79 3.61
CA GLY A 276 5.24 8.33 2.76
C GLY A 276 6.61 8.25 3.40
N GLY A 277 7.62 8.30 2.57
CA GLY A 277 9.02 8.14 2.93
C GLY A 277 9.85 7.56 1.80
N ARG A 278 9.21 7.15 0.70
CA ARG A 278 9.89 6.55 -0.44
C ARG A 278 10.90 7.54 -1.04
N GLY A 279 12.19 7.15 -0.99
CA GLY A 279 13.30 7.97 -1.47
C GLY A 279 13.78 9.03 -0.47
N PHE A 280 13.36 8.92 0.80
CA PHE A 280 13.77 9.84 1.86
C PHE A 280 14.36 9.06 3.05
N ASP A 281 15.26 9.73 3.79
CA ASP A 281 15.88 9.21 5.01
C ASP A 281 14.95 9.27 6.23
N THR A 282 13.68 9.58 6.00
CA THR A 282 12.61 9.62 6.99
C THR A 282 11.36 8.97 6.42
N GLY A 283 10.46 8.54 7.28
CA GLY A 283 9.15 8.07 6.88
C GLY A 283 8.09 8.53 7.88
N PHE A 284 6.90 8.77 7.36
CA PHE A 284 5.76 9.22 8.16
C PHE A 284 4.45 8.61 7.67
N VAL A 285 3.51 8.48 8.60
CA VAL A 285 2.08 8.43 8.29
C VAL A 285 1.48 9.78 8.69
N TYR A 286 0.97 10.52 7.70
CA TYR A 286 0.16 11.70 7.97
C TYR A 286 -1.28 11.24 8.21
N VAL A 287 -1.86 11.68 9.32
CA VAL A 287 -3.23 11.38 9.71
C VAL A 287 -4.05 12.64 9.53
N TYR A 288 -5.10 12.55 8.73
CA TYR A 288 -6.03 13.64 8.54
C TYR A 288 -7.38 13.28 9.13
N GLN A 289 -8.01 14.22 9.81
CA GLN A 289 -9.37 14.11 10.31
C GLN A 289 -10.34 14.75 9.32
N GLN A 290 -11.30 14.00 8.86
CA GLN A 290 -12.46 14.52 8.15
C GLN A 290 -13.47 15.04 9.17
N LYS A 291 -13.73 16.34 9.16
CA LYS A 291 -14.73 16.98 10.04
C LYS A 291 -16.14 16.81 9.47
N ASP A 292 -16.26 17.05 8.20
CA ASP A 292 -17.44 16.79 7.37
C ASP A 292 -17.00 16.48 5.93
N SER A 293 -17.93 16.46 4.97
CA SER A 293 -17.62 16.14 3.56
C SER A 293 -16.62 17.10 2.91
N ASP A 294 -16.53 18.35 3.40
CA ASP A 294 -15.76 19.41 2.73
C ASP A 294 -14.61 19.95 3.58
N HIS A 295 -14.58 19.64 4.88
CA HIS A 295 -13.57 20.15 5.80
C HIS A 295 -12.70 19.05 6.36
N TYR A 296 -11.39 19.23 6.20
CA TYR A 296 -10.34 18.29 6.59
C TYR A 296 -9.21 19.03 7.29
N GLU A 297 -8.58 18.40 8.24
CA GLU A 297 -7.40 18.95 8.92
C GLU A 297 -6.31 17.88 9.04
N LEU A 298 -5.05 18.29 8.94
CA LEU A 298 -3.91 17.43 9.28
C LEU A 298 -3.84 17.33 10.82
N GLU A 299 -4.24 16.17 11.35
CA GLU A 299 -4.29 15.91 12.78
C GLU A 299 -2.89 15.63 13.35
N SER A 300 -2.08 14.85 12.62
CA SER A 300 -0.75 14.44 13.11
C SER A 300 0.17 13.94 11.99
N LYS A 301 1.48 14.01 12.27
CA LYS A 301 2.56 13.43 11.48
C LYS A 301 3.25 12.37 12.33
N VAL A 302 2.89 11.12 12.14
CA VAL A 302 3.41 9.98 12.94
C VAL A 302 4.66 9.43 12.26
N ALA A 303 5.80 9.51 12.95
CA ALA A 303 7.07 8.98 12.43
C ALA A 303 7.02 7.46 12.29
N THR A 304 7.60 6.95 11.21
CA THR A 304 7.73 5.51 10.91
C THR A 304 9.19 5.11 10.75
N ALA A 305 9.62 4.77 9.55
CA ALA A 305 10.99 4.37 9.27
C ALA A 305 11.48 5.00 7.96
N PRO A 306 12.79 5.20 7.77
CA PRO A 306 13.37 5.62 6.50
C PRO A 306 12.88 4.76 5.33
N GLY A 307 12.47 5.38 4.24
CA GLY A 307 11.99 4.70 3.04
C GLY A 307 10.59 4.07 3.15
N ALA A 308 9.92 4.15 4.30
CA ALA A 308 8.61 3.53 4.55
C ALA A 308 7.50 4.31 3.83
N GLY A 309 7.25 3.98 2.56
CA GLY A 309 6.23 4.63 1.72
C GLY A 309 4.93 3.84 1.59
N THR A 310 4.99 2.52 1.68
CA THR A 310 3.83 1.64 1.45
C THR A 310 3.20 1.17 2.75
N SER A 311 1.89 0.99 2.73
CA SER A 311 1.11 0.56 3.89
C SER A 311 -0.14 -0.22 3.49
N LEU A 312 -0.80 -0.79 4.49
CA LEU A 312 -2.11 -1.45 4.37
C LEU A 312 -2.97 -1.08 5.57
N TRP A 313 -4.13 -0.50 5.35
CA TRP A 313 -5.19 -0.43 6.35
C TRP A 313 -6.04 -1.69 6.27
N ALA A 314 -6.10 -2.46 7.36
CA ALA A 314 -6.94 -3.64 7.48
C ALA A 314 -8.04 -3.36 8.52
N PRO A 315 -9.22 -2.91 8.09
CA PRO A 315 -10.32 -2.54 9.00
C PRO A 315 -10.81 -3.71 9.85
N GLU A 316 -10.69 -4.95 9.36
CA GLU A 316 -11.05 -6.17 10.08
C GLU A 316 -10.20 -6.39 11.33
N PHE A 317 -8.97 -5.91 11.33
CA PHE A 317 -8.07 -5.93 12.48
C PHE A 317 -8.03 -4.59 13.22
N GLY A 318 -8.55 -3.52 12.63
CA GLY A 318 -8.42 -2.16 13.13
C GLY A 318 -6.97 -1.68 13.17
N GLN A 319 -6.13 -2.13 12.25
CA GLN A 319 -4.68 -1.89 12.26
C GLN A 319 -4.17 -1.38 10.92
N LEU A 320 -3.17 -0.49 11.00
CA LEU A 320 -2.39 -0.01 9.85
C LEU A 320 -1.01 -0.68 9.88
N TYR A 321 -0.68 -1.36 8.80
CA TYR A 321 0.61 -2.01 8.57
C TYR A 321 1.46 -1.13 7.68
N VAL A 322 2.70 -0.83 8.07
CA VAL A 322 3.63 0.01 7.32
C VAL A 322 4.90 -0.77 7.01
N ALA A 323 5.27 -0.85 5.76
CA ALA A 323 6.48 -1.52 5.32
C ALA A 323 7.71 -0.65 5.60
N ALA A 324 8.60 -1.13 6.46
CA ALA A 324 9.87 -0.50 6.80
C ALA A 324 11.02 -1.25 6.12
N PRO A 325 11.63 -0.70 5.04
CA PRO A 325 12.75 -1.33 4.36
C PRO A 325 13.99 -1.46 5.26
N ALA A 326 14.88 -2.41 4.92
CA ALA A 326 16.19 -2.49 5.57
C ALA A 326 17.03 -1.25 5.25
N THR A 327 17.82 -0.82 6.23
CA THR A 327 18.87 0.18 6.08
C THR A 327 20.15 -0.34 6.73
N GLU A 328 21.25 0.41 6.65
CA GLU A 328 22.48 0.07 7.39
C GLU A 328 22.26 -0.05 8.91
N LYS A 329 21.22 0.60 9.45
CA LYS A 329 20.94 0.71 10.89
C LYS A 329 19.75 -0.13 11.36
N GLN A 330 18.95 -0.66 10.44
CA GLN A 330 17.75 -1.42 10.82
C GLN A 330 17.48 -2.58 9.85
N THR A 331 16.97 -3.67 10.38
CA THR A 331 16.42 -4.79 9.61
C THR A 331 15.08 -4.40 9.01
N ALA A 332 14.75 -4.93 7.82
CA ALA A 332 13.42 -4.79 7.26
C ALA A 332 12.36 -5.32 8.23
N ALA A 333 11.22 -4.64 8.29
CA ALA A 333 10.14 -5.01 9.19
C ALA A 333 8.78 -4.52 8.67
N VAL A 334 7.70 -5.04 9.23
CA VAL A 334 6.39 -4.42 9.16
C VAL A 334 6.07 -3.82 10.53
N LEU A 335 5.81 -2.51 10.54
CA LEU A 335 5.36 -1.76 11.71
C LEU A 335 3.83 -1.83 11.76
N VAL A 336 3.28 -2.19 12.91
CA VAL A 336 1.83 -2.31 13.13
C VAL A 336 1.36 -1.20 14.05
N PHE A 337 0.47 -0.38 13.54
CA PHE A 337 -0.10 0.74 14.29
C PHE A 337 -1.58 0.49 14.57
N GLU A 338 -2.01 0.89 15.77
CA GLU A 338 -3.42 0.96 16.15
C GLU A 338 -3.88 2.41 16.26
N PRO A 339 -4.98 2.76 15.58
CA PRO A 339 -5.62 4.06 15.76
C PRO A 339 -6.10 4.24 17.20
N GLN A 340 -5.78 5.39 17.76
CA GLN A 340 -6.27 5.81 19.08
C GLN A 340 -7.57 6.63 18.94
N LYS A 341 -8.33 6.74 20.05
CA LYS A 341 -9.60 7.48 20.09
C LYS A 341 -9.38 8.98 19.91
#